data_82a4a4faf1c4e6867f17ebc33ba906f4
#
_entry.id   82a4a4faf1c4e6867f17ebc33ba906f4
#
_cell.length_a   1.000
_cell.length_b   1.000
_cell.length_c   1.000
_cell.angle_alpha   90.00
_cell.angle_beta   90.00
_cell.angle_gamma   90.00
#
_symmetry.space_group_name_H-M   'P 1'
#
loop_
_entity.id
_entity.type
_entity.pdbx_description
1 polymer ?
#
loop_
_entity_poly.entity_id
_entity_poly.type
_entity_poly.pdbx_seq_one_letter_code
_entity_poly.pdbx_strand_id
1 'polypeptide(L)'
;VSAVLVFDLETIPDASGLRRAWPDLPSEAQAWSDIELVNFAMQQREALTGRAFLPLQFQKVVAIGCLFRHQTSSAEVLRLRCLGSAEESESNLIRDFFRIIDKYAPQIVTWNGSGFDLPVLHYRGLIHGVSAPRYWDLGDEDRDFKFNNYISRYHQRHTDLMDLLSLYNGRAVASLDQIALLCGFPGKQGMSGAQVWPAYLEGRIEEIRHYCLTDVLNTWLVWCRFQHMRGVYSLERYEHEVILARQMLGEQSD
;
A
#
# COMPACT_ATOMS: atom_id res chain seq x y z
N VAL A 1 21.44 11.31 0.31
CA VAL A 1 19.99 11.40 0.01
C VAL A 1 19.37 10.08 0.42
N SER A 2 18.39 10.12 1.31
CA SER A 2 17.68 8.93 1.78
C SER A 2 16.81 8.37 0.65
N ALA A 3 16.73 7.03 0.55
CA ALA A 3 15.80 6.36 -0.35
C ALA A 3 14.35 6.70 0.02
N VAL A 4 13.46 6.75 -0.98
CA VAL A 4 12.01 6.89 -0.80
C VAL A 4 11.34 5.66 -1.39
N LEU A 5 10.40 5.09 -0.64
CA LEU A 5 9.55 3.97 -1.06
C LEU A 5 8.09 4.41 -0.99
N VAL A 6 7.47 4.59 -2.13
CA VAL A 6 6.00 4.71 -2.22
C VAL A 6 5.45 3.31 -2.43
N PHE A 7 4.40 2.94 -1.70
CA PHE A 7 3.76 1.65 -1.88
C PHE A 7 2.26 1.71 -1.65
N ASP A 8 1.57 0.71 -2.18
CA ASP A 8 0.15 0.48 -2.05
C ASP A 8 -0.14 -1.03 -2.07
N LEU A 9 -1.27 -1.46 -1.51
CA LEU A 9 -1.68 -2.85 -1.43
C LEU A 9 -3.00 -3.10 -2.14
N GLU A 10 -3.11 -4.28 -2.78
CA GLU A 10 -4.41 -4.82 -3.13
C GLU A 10 -4.68 -6.09 -2.33
N THR A 11 -5.91 -6.20 -1.84
CA THR A 11 -6.31 -7.27 -0.94
C THR A 11 -7.61 -7.92 -1.37
N ILE A 12 -7.77 -9.18 -0.96
CA ILE A 12 -9.01 -9.94 -1.10
C ILE A 12 -9.44 -10.49 0.27
N PRO A 13 -10.71 -10.88 0.44
CA PRO A 13 -11.15 -11.60 1.62
C PRO A 13 -10.35 -12.89 1.88
N ASP A 14 -9.90 -13.10 3.11
CA ASP A 14 -9.23 -14.34 3.54
C ASP A 14 -10.23 -15.40 3.96
N ALA A 15 -10.72 -16.20 3.02
CA ALA A 15 -11.68 -17.29 3.31
C ALA A 15 -11.14 -18.27 4.36
N SER A 16 -9.84 -18.58 4.34
CA SER A 16 -9.22 -19.45 5.35
C SER A 16 -9.25 -18.84 6.75
N GLY A 17 -8.95 -17.54 6.84
CA GLY A 17 -9.05 -16.79 8.08
C GLY A 17 -10.49 -16.69 8.60
N LEU A 18 -11.45 -16.47 7.70
CA LEU A 18 -12.87 -16.43 8.04
C LEU A 18 -13.34 -17.79 8.62
N ARG A 19 -13.00 -18.92 8.00
CA ARG A 19 -13.33 -20.26 8.54
C ARG A 19 -12.81 -20.47 9.96
N ARG A 20 -11.65 -19.93 10.25
CA ARG A 20 -10.95 -20.12 11.53
C ARG A 20 -11.44 -19.20 12.63
N ALA A 21 -11.78 -17.96 12.30
CA ALA A 21 -11.88 -16.89 13.31
C ALA A 21 -13.08 -15.95 13.13
N TRP A 22 -13.95 -16.14 12.11
CA TRP A 22 -15.14 -15.31 11.98
C TRP A 22 -16.15 -15.67 13.07
N PRO A 23 -16.71 -14.68 13.78
CA PRO A 23 -17.69 -14.97 14.84
C PRO A 23 -19.00 -15.53 14.27
N ASP A 24 -19.64 -16.38 15.07
CA ASP A 24 -20.99 -16.90 14.83
C ASP A 24 -21.18 -17.58 13.47
N LEU A 25 -20.13 -18.26 12.95
CA LEU A 25 -20.26 -19.11 11.77
C LEU A 25 -21.16 -20.30 12.08
N PRO A 26 -22.18 -20.57 11.22
CA PRO A 26 -22.97 -21.80 11.35
C PRO A 26 -22.09 -23.03 11.12
N SER A 27 -22.45 -24.16 11.74
CA SER A 27 -21.67 -25.41 11.63
C SER A 27 -21.50 -25.88 10.19
N GLU A 28 -22.51 -25.70 9.34
CA GLU A 28 -22.50 -26.00 7.92
C GLU A 28 -21.52 -25.14 7.10
N ALA A 29 -21.12 -23.98 7.59
CA ALA A 29 -20.18 -23.08 6.91
C ALA A 29 -18.80 -23.70 6.65
N GLN A 30 -18.46 -24.77 7.37
CA GLN A 30 -17.24 -25.55 7.10
C GLN A 30 -17.26 -26.25 5.73
N ALA A 31 -18.44 -26.54 5.19
CA ALA A 31 -18.63 -27.17 3.88
C ALA A 31 -18.88 -26.18 2.73
N TRP A 32 -19.04 -24.89 3.03
CA TRP A 32 -19.29 -23.86 2.02
C TRP A 32 -18.05 -23.64 1.15
N SER A 33 -18.26 -23.24 -0.09
CA SER A 33 -17.20 -22.70 -0.93
C SER A 33 -16.65 -21.39 -0.32
N ASP A 34 -15.46 -21.01 -0.75
CA ASP A 34 -14.85 -19.76 -0.30
C ASP A 34 -15.72 -18.54 -0.68
N ILE A 35 -16.38 -18.57 -1.84
CA ILE A 35 -17.28 -17.50 -2.28
C ILE A 35 -18.51 -17.41 -1.38
N GLU A 36 -19.15 -18.51 -1.06
CA GLU A 36 -20.33 -18.54 -0.17
C GLU A 36 -19.96 -18.00 1.22
N LEU A 37 -18.83 -18.45 1.76
CA LEU A 37 -18.35 -18.00 3.07
C LEU A 37 -18.05 -16.50 3.10
N VAL A 38 -17.35 -15.98 2.08
CA VAL A 38 -17.03 -14.57 1.95
C VAL A 38 -18.30 -13.73 1.85
N ASN A 39 -19.25 -14.15 0.99
CA ASN A 39 -20.53 -13.46 0.83
C ASN A 39 -21.32 -13.42 2.14
N PHE A 40 -21.37 -14.52 2.87
CA PHE A 40 -22.01 -14.56 4.19
C PHE A 40 -21.37 -13.58 5.17
N ALA A 41 -20.04 -13.59 5.29
CA ALA A 41 -19.31 -12.71 6.18
C ALA A 41 -19.51 -11.22 5.81
N MET A 42 -19.49 -10.90 4.52
CA MET A 42 -19.74 -9.54 4.02
C MET A 42 -21.19 -9.08 4.32
N GLN A 43 -22.19 -9.93 4.09
CA GLN A 43 -23.59 -9.62 4.40
C GLN A 43 -23.82 -9.44 5.91
N GLN A 44 -23.27 -10.33 6.73
CA GLN A 44 -23.34 -10.19 8.19
C GLN A 44 -22.68 -8.90 8.67
N ARG A 45 -21.51 -8.56 8.11
CA ARG A 45 -20.81 -7.31 8.40
C ARG A 45 -21.63 -6.09 8.00
N GLU A 46 -22.23 -6.11 6.82
CA GLU A 46 -23.06 -5.02 6.32
C GLU A 46 -24.30 -4.81 7.20
N ALA A 47 -24.97 -5.89 7.60
CA ALA A 47 -26.12 -5.82 8.51
C ALA A 47 -25.77 -5.20 9.87
N LEU A 48 -24.55 -5.46 10.39
CA LEU A 48 -24.09 -4.96 11.68
C LEU A 48 -23.55 -3.53 11.63
N THR A 49 -22.92 -3.12 10.52
CA THR A 49 -22.12 -1.88 10.47
C THR A 49 -22.50 -0.92 9.35
N GLY A 50 -23.41 -1.32 8.46
CA GLY A 50 -23.74 -0.59 7.24
C GLY A 50 -22.65 -0.66 6.14
N ARG A 51 -21.63 -1.52 6.30
CA ARG A 51 -20.52 -1.66 5.34
C ARG A 51 -20.15 -3.12 5.17
N ALA A 52 -20.12 -3.61 3.93
CA ALA A 52 -19.74 -4.98 3.60
C ALA A 52 -18.21 -5.24 3.75
N PHE A 53 -17.38 -4.20 3.73
CA PHE A 53 -15.93 -4.33 3.78
C PHE A 53 -15.46 -5.01 5.08
N LEU A 54 -14.76 -6.15 4.94
CA LEU A 54 -14.32 -6.96 6.07
C LEU A 54 -13.21 -6.28 6.88
N PRO A 55 -13.09 -6.59 8.19
CA PRO A 55 -12.00 -6.08 9.02
C PRO A 55 -10.61 -6.42 8.47
N LEU A 56 -9.62 -5.58 8.81
CA LEU A 56 -8.29 -5.60 8.19
C LEU A 56 -7.54 -6.94 8.39
N GLN A 57 -7.74 -7.62 9.51
CA GLN A 57 -7.14 -8.93 9.77
C GLN A 57 -7.65 -10.06 8.85
N PHE A 58 -8.78 -9.84 8.17
CA PHE A 58 -9.34 -10.75 7.17
C PHE A 58 -9.07 -10.31 5.72
N GLN A 59 -8.17 -9.35 5.54
CA GLN A 59 -7.71 -8.89 4.23
C GLN A 59 -6.41 -9.62 3.86
N LYS A 60 -6.47 -10.50 2.85
CA LYS A 60 -5.31 -11.21 2.32
C LYS A 60 -4.66 -10.38 1.23
N VAL A 61 -3.35 -10.16 1.32
CA VAL A 61 -2.57 -9.40 0.34
C VAL A 61 -2.36 -10.23 -0.93
N VAL A 62 -2.70 -9.67 -2.09
CA VAL A 62 -2.51 -10.28 -3.41
C VAL A 62 -1.61 -9.48 -4.34
N ALA A 63 -1.41 -8.20 -4.06
CA ALA A 63 -0.43 -7.37 -4.75
C ALA A 63 0.18 -6.36 -3.80
N ILE A 64 1.47 -6.06 -3.97
CA ILE A 64 2.19 -4.95 -3.35
C ILE A 64 2.87 -4.19 -4.46
N GLY A 65 2.33 -3.02 -4.80
CA GLY A 65 2.94 -2.08 -5.73
C GLY A 65 3.99 -1.23 -5.02
N CYS A 66 5.12 -1.01 -5.65
CA CYS A 66 6.23 -0.22 -5.10
C CYS A 66 6.81 0.71 -6.16
N LEU A 67 7.00 1.98 -5.79
CA LEU A 67 7.89 2.89 -6.49
C LEU A 67 9.08 3.19 -5.57
N PHE A 68 10.27 2.84 -6.04
CA PHE A 68 11.51 3.05 -5.30
C PHE A 68 12.36 4.13 -5.95
N ARG A 69 12.57 5.22 -5.22
CA ARG A 69 13.42 6.35 -5.60
C ARG A 69 14.67 6.35 -4.74
N HIS A 70 15.82 6.21 -5.38
CA HIS A 70 17.10 6.26 -4.71
C HIS A 70 18.13 7.04 -5.55
N GLN A 71 18.85 7.94 -4.92
CA GLN A 71 19.88 8.72 -5.58
C GLN A 71 21.21 8.54 -4.83
N THR A 72 22.24 8.19 -5.55
CA THR A 72 23.62 8.15 -5.07
C THR A 72 24.45 9.19 -5.82
N SER A 73 25.72 9.34 -5.46
CA SER A 73 26.67 10.21 -6.20
C SER A 73 26.89 9.78 -7.66
N SER A 74 26.63 8.51 -7.99
CA SER A 74 26.91 7.91 -9.30
C SER A 74 25.69 7.40 -10.05
N ALA A 75 24.51 7.30 -9.41
CA ALA A 75 23.32 6.76 -10.02
C ALA A 75 22.04 7.39 -9.47
N GLU A 76 21.09 7.59 -10.36
CA GLU A 76 19.73 8.00 -10.08
C GLU A 76 18.80 6.85 -10.47
N VAL A 77 18.01 6.35 -9.51
CA VAL A 77 17.12 5.20 -9.70
C VAL A 77 15.70 5.61 -9.40
N LEU A 78 14.80 5.39 -10.34
CA LEU A 78 13.36 5.42 -10.15
C LEU A 78 12.80 4.14 -10.76
N ARG A 79 12.14 3.30 -9.95
CA ARG A 79 11.58 2.02 -10.41
C ARG A 79 10.18 1.84 -9.87
N LEU A 80 9.26 1.49 -10.75
CA LEU A 80 7.87 1.15 -10.43
C LEU A 80 7.64 -0.32 -10.79
N ARG A 81 7.20 -1.14 -9.81
CA ARG A 81 6.87 -2.54 -10.05
C ARG A 81 6.03 -3.12 -8.91
N CYS A 82 5.27 -4.18 -9.20
CA CYS A 82 4.77 -5.06 -8.15
C CYS A 82 5.87 -6.00 -7.66
N LEU A 83 5.82 -6.34 -6.36
CA LEU A 83 6.68 -7.37 -5.78
C LEU A 83 6.24 -8.76 -6.23
N GLY A 84 7.18 -9.69 -6.35
CA GLY A 84 6.91 -11.07 -6.77
C GLY A 84 6.27 -11.22 -8.15
N SER A 85 5.83 -12.44 -8.46
CA SER A 85 5.01 -12.78 -9.63
C SER A 85 3.51 -12.74 -9.29
N ALA A 86 2.65 -13.01 -10.28
CA ALA A 86 1.20 -13.13 -10.10
C ALA A 86 0.81 -14.32 -9.19
N GLU A 87 1.62 -15.37 -9.19
CA GLU A 87 1.40 -16.59 -8.40
C GLU A 87 2.17 -16.57 -7.07
N GLU A 88 2.83 -15.45 -6.74
CA GLU A 88 3.65 -15.36 -5.53
C GLU A 88 2.81 -15.52 -4.27
N SER A 89 3.34 -16.22 -3.29
CA SER A 89 2.67 -16.41 -2.01
C SER A 89 2.60 -15.10 -1.22
N GLU A 90 1.50 -14.87 -0.50
CA GLU A 90 1.34 -13.72 0.38
C GLU A 90 2.52 -13.54 1.35
N SER A 91 2.96 -14.64 1.98
CA SER A 91 4.10 -14.63 2.90
C SER A 91 5.39 -14.12 2.25
N ASN A 92 5.63 -14.47 0.98
CA ASN A 92 6.81 -14.00 0.25
C ASN A 92 6.67 -12.53 -0.16
N LEU A 93 5.48 -12.09 -0.61
CA LEU A 93 5.21 -10.68 -0.92
C LEU A 93 5.52 -9.78 0.30
N ILE A 94 4.99 -10.14 1.47
CA ILE A 94 5.20 -9.40 2.72
C ILE A 94 6.68 -9.42 3.14
N ARG A 95 7.33 -10.59 3.03
CA ARG A 95 8.76 -10.73 3.35
C ARG A 95 9.62 -9.86 2.45
N ASP A 96 9.34 -9.83 1.15
CA ASP A 96 10.10 -9.03 0.20
C ASP A 96 9.88 -7.52 0.41
N PHE A 97 8.69 -7.10 0.82
CA PHE A 97 8.43 -5.73 1.23
C PHE A 97 9.33 -5.34 2.43
N PHE A 98 9.33 -6.12 3.50
CA PHE A 98 10.15 -5.79 4.67
C PHE A 98 11.65 -5.90 4.40
N ARG A 99 12.10 -6.77 3.49
CA ARG A 99 13.51 -6.82 3.03
C ARG A 99 13.98 -5.52 2.37
N ILE A 100 13.10 -4.80 1.67
CA ILE A 100 13.44 -3.47 1.13
C ILE A 100 13.72 -2.50 2.28
N ILE A 101 12.89 -2.55 3.32
CA ILE A 101 13.08 -1.72 4.52
C ILE A 101 14.36 -2.09 5.26
N ASP A 102 14.62 -3.37 5.47
CA ASP A 102 15.84 -3.85 6.14
C ASP A 102 17.10 -3.37 5.40
N LYS A 103 17.07 -3.42 4.06
CA LYS A 103 18.22 -3.09 3.22
C LYS A 103 18.49 -1.60 3.09
N TYR A 104 17.46 -0.79 2.94
CA TYR A 104 17.61 0.61 2.54
C TYR A 104 17.12 1.61 3.58
N ALA A 105 16.39 1.19 4.58
CA ALA A 105 15.71 2.04 5.56
C ALA A 105 15.06 3.30 4.91
N PRO A 106 14.25 3.14 3.84
CA PRO A 106 13.73 4.26 3.07
C PRO A 106 12.74 5.08 3.88
N GLN A 107 12.50 6.33 3.49
CA GLN A 107 11.27 7.00 3.86
C GLN A 107 10.12 6.32 3.12
N ILE A 108 9.12 5.85 3.87
CA ILE A 108 7.90 5.27 3.31
C ILE A 108 6.88 6.38 3.07
N VAL A 109 6.22 6.36 1.93
CA VAL A 109 5.15 7.28 1.57
C VAL A 109 3.93 6.48 1.13
N THR A 110 2.75 6.86 1.65
CA THR A 110 1.48 6.20 1.35
C THR A 110 0.36 7.22 1.19
N TRP A 111 -0.78 6.75 0.69
CA TRP A 111 -2.06 7.43 0.78
C TRP A 111 -3.02 6.59 1.59
N ASN A 112 -3.38 7.00 2.79
CA ASN A 112 -4.18 6.23 3.77
C ASN A 112 -3.50 4.95 4.29
N GLY A 113 -2.18 4.83 4.15
CA GLY A 113 -1.46 3.63 4.58
C GLY A 113 -1.48 3.40 6.08
N SER A 114 -1.61 4.45 6.89
CA SER A 114 -1.84 4.36 8.34
C SER A 114 -3.19 3.72 8.69
N GLY A 115 -4.19 3.97 7.84
CA GLY A 115 -5.56 3.47 8.03
C GLY A 115 -5.81 2.10 7.42
N PHE A 116 -4.96 1.66 6.47
CA PHE A 116 -5.19 0.42 5.74
C PHE A 116 -3.93 -0.42 5.54
N ASP A 117 -2.99 0.01 4.72
CA ASP A 117 -1.89 -0.81 4.20
C ASP A 117 -0.98 -1.35 5.31
N LEU A 118 -0.50 -0.48 6.18
CA LEU A 118 0.41 -0.88 7.26
C LEU A 118 -0.26 -1.79 8.28
N PRO A 119 -1.48 -1.49 8.80
CA PRO A 119 -2.20 -2.42 9.65
C PRO A 119 -2.44 -3.80 9.00
N VAL A 120 -2.77 -3.85 7.70
CA VAL A 120 -2.90 -5.13 6.97
C VAL A 120 -1.57 -5.87 6.96
N LEU A 121 -0.47 -5.21 6.56
CA LEU A 121 0.87 -5.82 6.57
C LEU A 121 1.29 -6.32 7.96
N HIS A 122 0.93 -5.59 9.03
CA HIS A 122 1.23 -6.00 10.41
C HIS A 122 0.48 -7.28 10.79
N TYR A 123 -0.85 -7.33 10.56
CA TYR A 123 -1.65 -8.52 10.87
C TYR A 123 -1.23 -9.71 10.02
N ARG A 124 -1.05 -9.51 8.71
CA ARG A 124 -0.65 -10.59 7.81
C ARG A 124 0.79 -11.05 8.07
N GLY A 125 1.70 -10.11 8.35
CA GLY A 125 3.06 -10.44 8.77
C GLY A 125 3.11 -11.29 10.05
N LEU A 126 2.25 -10.94 11.04
CA LEU A 126 2.10 -11.72 12.28
C LEU A 126 1.55 -13.12 11.99
N ILE A 127 0.50 -13.25 11.17
CA ILE A 127 -0.11 -14.53 10.78
C ILE A 127 0.90 -15.44 10.09
N HIS A 128 1.77 -14.89 9.24
CA HIS A 128 2.78 -15.64 8.48
C HIS A 128 4.14 -15.77 9.18
N GLY A 129 4.31 -15.18 10.37
CA GLY A 129 5.57 -15.20 11.10
C GLY A 129 6.71 -14.49 10.35
N VAL A 130 6.41 -13.41 9.61
CA VAL A 130 7.40 -12.64 8.88
C VAL A 130 8.18 -11.73 9.83
N SER A 131 9.50 -11.86 9.84
CA SER A 131 10.40 -11.00 10.62
C SER A 131 10.64 -9.67 9.90
N ALA A 132 10.60 -8.55 10.63
CA ALA A 132 10.81 -7.19 10.13
C ALA A 132 11.55 -6.33 11.17
N PRO A 133 12.77 -6.71 11.60
CA PRO A 133 13.44 -6.08 12.74
C PRO A 133 13.70 -4.60 12.53
N ARG A 134 14.13 -4.20 11.32
CA ARG A 134 14.39 -2.79 10.99
C ARG A 134 13.13 -1.92 11.02
N TYR A 135 11.99 -2.48 10.59
CA TYR A 135 10.72 -1.76 10.63
C TYR A 135 10.26 -1.48 12.06
N TRP A 136 10.48 -2.43 12.98
CA TRP A 136 10.07 -2.36 14.38
C TRP A 136 11.16 -1.78 15.30
N ASP A 137 12.32 -1.38 14.77
CA ASP A 137 13.38 -0.75 15.57
C ASP A 137 12.91 0.61 16.11
N LEU A 138 12.99 0.79 17.42
CA LEU A 138 12.65 2.04 18.12
C LEU A 138 13.90 2.75 18.65
N GLY A 139 15.08 2.33 18.19
CA GLY A 139 16.37 2.89 18.59
C GLY A 139 17.19 1.97 19.50
N ASP A 140 16.81 0.70 19.59
CA ASP A 140 17.55 -0.32 20.35
C ASP A 140 18.76 -0.80 19.55
N GLU A 141 18.60 -1.04 18.25
CA GLU A 141 19.68 -1.44 17.35
C GLU A 141 20.35 -0.23 16.67
N ASP A 142 19.55 0.72 16.18
CA ASP A 142 20.01 1.94 15.53
C ASP A 142 19.45 3.18 16.23
N ARG A 143 20.33 3.95 16.87
CA ARG A 143 19.95 5.13 17.64
C ARG A 143 19.17 6.18 16.87
N ASP A 144 19.33 6.26 15.54
CA ASP A 144 18.61 7.20 14.71
C ASP A 144 17.10 6.90 14.71
N PHE A 145 16.72 5.63 14.88
CA PHE A 145 15.32 5.22 14.99
C PHE A 145 14.62 5.69 16.27
N LYS A 146 15.36 6.03 17.30
CA LYS A 146 14.80 6.63 18.52
C LYS A 146 14.08 7.95 18.22
N PHE A 147 14.59 8.71 17.28
CA PHE A 147 14.08 10.05 16.94
C PHE A 147 13.34 10.08 15.61
N ASN A 148 13.42 9.02 14.81
CA ASN A 148 12.75 8.93 13.52
C ASN A 148 12.57 7.45 13.11
N ASN A 149 11.49 6.82 13.56
CA ASN A 149 11.11 5.42 13.27
C ASN A 149 9.83 5.35 12.41
N TYR A 150 9.44 4.13 11.99
CA TYR A 150 8.26 3.90 11.15
C TYR A 150 6.94 3.90 11.94
N ILE A 151 6.99 3.69 13.25
CA ILE A 151 5.80 3.43 14.08
C ILE A 151 5.16 4.72 14.57
N SER A 152 5.97 5.74 14.86
CA SER A 152 5.46 7.00 15.37
C SER A 152 4.89 7.86 14.25
N ARG A 153 3.60 8.21 14.36
CA ARG A 153 2.91 9.12 13.44
C ARG A 153 3.51 10.53 13.37
N TYR A 154 4.35 10.90 14.32
CA TYR A 154 5.02 12.20 14.38
C TYR A 154 6.41 12.18 13.75
N HIS A 155 6.89 11.01 13.33
CA HIS A 155 8.16 10.85 12.66
C HIS A 155 7.99 10.90 11.14
N GLN A 156 9.10 11.10 10.43
CA GLN A 156 9.08 11.27 8.97
C GLN A 156 9.49 9.99 8.21
N ARG A 157 9.83 8.89 8.90
CA ARG A 157 10.16 7.64 8.21
C ARG A 157 8.96 7.02 7.50
N HIS A 158 7.77 7.24 8.03
CA HIS A 158 6.53 7.01 7.31
C HIS A 158 5.77 8.33 7.20
N THR A 159 5.33 8.65 6.00
CA THR A 159 4.46 9.80 5.70
C THR A 159 3.20 9.31 5.02
N ASP A 160 2.10 9.36 5.72
CA ASP A 160 0.77 9.21 5.14
C ASP A 160 0.30 10.57 4.64
N LEU A 161 0.21 10.72 3.31
CA LEU A 161 -0.16 11.98 2.68
C LEU A 161 -1.60 12.38 2.98
N MET A 162 -2.52 11.42 3.02
CA MET A 162 -3.92 11.70 3.33
C MET A 162 -4.06 12.26 4.75
N ASP A 163 -3.45 11.60 5.72
CA ASP A 163 -3.45 12.04 7.12
C ASP A 163 -2.81 13.41 7.29
N LEU A 164 -1.64 13.60 6.70
CA LEU A 164 -0.88 14.84 6.83
C LEU A 164 -1.61 16.03 6.20
N LEU A 165 -2.14 15.87 5.00
CA LEU A 165 -2.86 16.94 4.28
C LEU A 165 -4.21 17.26 4.92
N SER A 166 -4.86 16.29 5.56
CA SER A 166 -6.10 16.50 6.32
C SER A 166 -5.86 16.99 7.76
N LEU A 167 -4.60 17.19 8.18
CA LEU A 167 -4.22 17.48 9.56
C LEU A 167 -4.76 16.43 10.56
N TYR A 168 -4.72 15.15 10.13
CA TYR A 168 -5.24 13.99 10.89
C TYR A 168 -6.72 14.08 11.25
N ASN A 169 -7.48 14.86 10.49
CA ASN A 169 -8.92 15.03 10.68
C ASN A 169 -9.70 14.16 9.68
N GLY A 170 -10.29 13.07 10.14
CA GLY A 170 -11.04 12.14 9.29
C GLY A 170 -12.25 12.73 8.55
N ARG A 171 -12.69 13.94 8.89
CA ARG A 171 -13.75 14.66 8.14
C ARG A 171 -13.19 15.49 6.97
N ALA A 172 -11.88 15.72 6.94
CA ALA A 172 -11.21 16.53 5.92
C ALA A 172 -10.44 15.68 4.90
N VAL A 173 -10.54 14.35 4.98
CA VAL A 173 -9.86 13.45 4.05
C VAL A 173 -10.44 13.55 2.64
N ALA A 174 -9.56 13.45 1.64
CA ALA A 174 -9.92 13.39 0.23
C ALA A 174 -9.44 12.06 -0.37
N SER A 175 -10.03 11.62 -1.48
CA SER A 175 -9.53 10.45 -2.20
C SER A 175 -8.26 10.80 -3.00
N LEU A 176 -7.36 9.81 -3.14
CA LEU A 176 -6.15 9.95 -3.98
C LEU A 176 -6.52 10.38 -5.40
N ASP A 177 -7.54 9.73 -5.98
CA ASP A 177 -8.00 9.99 -7.33
C ASP A 177 -8.38 11.46 -7.55
N GLN A 178 -9.22 12.02 -6.65
CA GLN A 178 -9.63 13.41 -6.74
C GLN A 178 -8.43 14.37 -6.62
N ILE A 179 -7.53 14.13 -5.68
CA ILE A 179 -6.34 14.97 -5.51
C ILE A 179 -5.40 14.85 -6.70
N ALA A 180 -5.17 13.65 -7.22
CA ALA A 180 -4.36 13.45 -8.42
C ALA A 180 -4.93 14.21 -9.62
N LEU A 181 -6.21 14.04 -9.92
CA LEU A 181 -6.90 14.74 -11.02
C LEU A 181 -6.86 16.27 -10.86
N LEU A 182 -7.11 16.80 -9.67
CA LEU A 182 -7.04 18.24 -9.39
C LEU A 182 -5.61 18.79 -9.52
N CYS A 183 -4.59 17.96 -9.31
CA CYS A 183 -3.19 18.31 -9.56
C CYS A 183 -2.78 18.20 -11.05
N GLY A 184 -3.67 17.70 -11.92
CA GLY A 184 -3.38 17.46 -13.34
C GLY A 184 -2.64 16.16 -13.60
N PHE A 185 -2.71 15.19 -12.69
CA PHE A 185 -2.16 13.83 -12.84
C PHE A 185 -3.22 12.86 -13.39
N PRO A 186 -2.83 11.65 -13.85
CA PRO A 186 -3.75 10.73 -14.54
C PRO A 186 -4.97 10.29 -13.71
N GLY A 187 -4.84 10.22 -12.37
CA GLY A 187 -5.88 9.65 -11.51
C GLY A 187 -6.03 8.13 -11.71
N LYS A 188 -7.14 7.60 -11.23
CA LYS A 188 -7.46 6.17 -11.38
C LYS A 188 -7.83 5.83 -12.82
N GLN A 189 -7.39 4.66 -13.28
CA GLN A 189 -7.73 4.15 -14.60
C GLN A 189 -8.32 2.75 -14.47
N GLY A 190 -9.57 2.61 -14.87
CA GLY A 190 -10.25 1.34 -15.14
C GLY A 190 -10.85 0.61 -13.94
N MET A 191 -10.14 0.40 -12.84
CA MET A 191 -10.59 -0.41 -11.69
C MET A 191 -10.85 0.44 -10.44
N SER A 192 -11.62 -0.11 -9.52
CA SER A 192 -11.79 0.41 -8.15
C SER A 192 -11.55 -0.72 -7.13
N GLY A 193 -11.26 -0.38 -5.88
CA GLY A 193 -11.05 -1.37 -4.81
C GLY A 193 -12.20 -2.37 -4.65
N ALA A 194 -13.45 -1.96 -4.91
CA ALA A 194 -14.60 -2.86 -4.87
C ALA A 194 -14.59 -3.93 -5.98
N GLN A 195 -13.83 -3.72 -7.04
CA GLN A 195 -13.71 -4.64 -8.17
C GLN A 195 -12.54 -5.63 -8.03
N VAL A 196 -11.69 -5.47 -7.02
CA VAL A 196 -10.51 -6.34 -6.81
C VAL A 196 -10.93 -7.78 -6.53
N TRP A 197 -11.90 -8.00 -5.63
CA TRP A 197 -12.37 -9.35 -5.34
C TRP A 197 -13.05 -10.03 -6.53
N PRO A 198 -14.02 -9.41 -7.24
CA PRO A 198 -14.53 -9.97 -8.50
C PRO A 198 -13.45 -10.27 -9.54
N ALA A 199 -12.51 -9.35 -9.77
CA ALA A 199 -11.43 -9.53 -10.73
C ALA A 199 -10.52 -10.72 -10.35
N TYR A 200 -10.24 -10.88 -9.05
CA TYR A 200 -9.46 -12.01 -8.57
C TYR A 200 -10.16 -13.34 -8.82
N LEU A 201 -11.46 -13.43 -8.59
CA LEU A 201 -12.25 -14.64 -8.88
C LEU A 201 -12.27 -15.01 -10.37
N GLU A 202 -12.15 -14.00 -11.24
CA GLU A 202 -12.06 -14.18 -12.69
C GLU A 202 -10.61 -14.47 -13.18
N GLY A 203 -9.64 -14.56 -12.27
CA GLY A 203 -8.22 -14.79 -12.60
C GLY A 203 -7.49 -13.59 -13.19
N ARG A 204 -8.04 -12.37 -13.08
CA ARG A 204 -7.47 -11.13 -13.64
C ARG A 204 -6.45 -10.48 -12.70
N ILE A 205 -5.51 -11.28 -12.18
CA ILE A 205 -4.53 -10.80 -11.19
C ILE A 205 -3.59 -9.74 -11.78
N GLU A 206 -3.23 -9.81 -13.05
CA GLU A 206 -2.36 -8.80 -13.68
C GLU A 206 -3.05 -7.44 -13.79
N GLU A 207 -4.37 -7.41 -13.98
CA GLU A 207 -5.12 -6.14 -13.96
C GLU A 207 -5.14 -5.53 -12.55
N ILE A 208 -5.26 -6.36 -11.51
CA ILE A 208 -5.17 -5.93 -10.11
C ILE A 208 -3.78 -5.35 -9.83
N ARG A 209 -2.73 -6.02 -10.28
CA ARG A 209 -1.34 -5.53 -10.13
C ARG A 209 -1.12 -4.20 -10.85
N HIS A 210 -1.66 -4.07 -12.07
CA HIS A 210 -1.57 -2.82 -12.81
C HIS A 210 -2.32 -1.67 -12.13
N TYR A 211 -3.51 -1.95 -11.60
CA TYR A 211 -4.29 -0.99 -10.82
C TYR A 211 -3.51 -0.50 -9.58
N CYS A 212 -2.91 -1.41 -8.81
CA CYS A 212 -2.04 -1.09 -7.69
C CYS A 212 -0.88 -0.16 -8.09
N LEU A 213 -0.21 -0.43 -9.22
CA LEU A 213 0.87 0.43 -9.73
C LEU A 213 0.39 1.83 -10.12
N THR A 214 -0.85 1.96 -10.60
CA THR A 214 -1.45 3.26 -10.92
C THR A 214 -1.64 4.11 -9.66
N ASP A 215 -2.13 3.51 -8.56
CA ASP A 215 -2.29 4.21 -7.29
C ASP A 215 -0.92 4.59 -6.68
N VAL A 216 0.08 3.72 -6.77
CA VAL A 216 1.47 4.04 -6.37
C VAL A 216 2.05 5.21 -7.16
N LEU A 217 1.85 5.23 -8.48
CA LEU A 217 2.35 6.32 -9.33
C LEU A 217 1.68 7.65 -8.99
N ASN A 218 0.35 7.67 -8.82
CA ASN A 218 -0.36 8.87 -8.43
C ASN A 218 0.10 9.37 -7.05
N THR A 219 0.31 8.47 -6.09
CA THR A 219 0.85 8.81 -4.77
C THR A 219 2.24 9.45 -4.89
N TRP A 220 3.13 8.91 -5.75
CA TRP A 220 4.43 9.50 -6.02
C TRP A 220 4.34 10.91 -6.61
N LEU A 221 3.49 11.12 -7.60
CA LEU A 221 3.32 12.43 -8.24
C LEU A 221 2.76 13.47 -7.25
N VAL A 222 1.79 13.07 -6.42
CA VAL A 222 1.26 13.91 -5.34
C VAL A 222 2.35 14.20 -4.29
N TRP A 223 3.18 13.21 -3.93
CA TRP A 223 4.33 13.39 -3.04
C TRP A 223 5.32 14.42 -3.60
N CYS A 224 5.69 14.33 -4.87
CA CYS A 224 6.60 15.31 -5.49
C CYS A 224 6.01 16.74 -5.45
N ARG A 225 4.73 16.89 -5.74
CA ARG A 225 4.02 18.17 -5.65
C ARG A 225 3.99 18.68 -4.20
N PHE A 226 3.75 17.81 -3.24
CA PHE A 226 3.80 18.15 -1.82
C PHE A 226 5.20 18.56 -1.38
N GLN A 227 6.27 17.89 -1.85
CA GLN A 227 7.65 18.32 -1.56
C GLN A 227 7.97 19.71 -2.12
N HIS A 228 7.43 20.04 -3.28
CA HIS A 228 7.52 21.38 -3.85
C HIS A 228 6.71 22.39 -3.03
N MET A 229 5.48 22.09 -2.68
CA MET A 229 4.61 22.95 -1.87
C MET A 229 5.24 23.31 -0.52
N ARG A 230 5.92 22.38 0.13
CA ARG A 230 6.62 22.63 1.41
C ARG A 230 8.03 23.23 1.27
N GLY A 231 8.47 23.55 0.05
CA GLY A 231 9.76 24.18 -0.24
C GLY A 231 10.99 23.26 -0.16
N VAL A 232 10.79 21.93 -0.07
CA VAL A 232 11.89 20.95 -0.06
C VAL A 232 12.41 20.70 -1.48
N TYR A 233 11.52 20.65 -2.48
CA TYR A 233 11.89 20.60 -3.90
C TYR A 233 11.77 21.99 -4.50
N SER A 234 12.85 22.46 -5.18
CA SER A 234 12.75 23.59 -6.12
C SER A 234 11.81 23.22 -7.27
N LEU A 235 11.37 24.19 -8.05
CA LEU A 235 10.57 23.93 -9.25
C LEU A 235 11.30 23.00 -10.23
N GLU A 236 12.58 23.26 -10.50
CA GLU A 236 13.42 22.42 -11.35
C GLU A 236 13.49 20.96 -10.86
N ARG A 237 13.65 20.77 -9.53
CA ARG A 237 13.69 19.43 -8.96
C ARG A 237 12.35 18.73 -9.10
N TYR A 238 11.25 19.42 -8.86
CA TYR A 238 9.91 18.86 -9.04
C TYR A 238 9.67 18.45 -10.50
N GLU A 239 9.99 19.33 -11.46
CA GLU A 239 9.85 19.05 -12.90
C GLU A 239 10.72 17.86 -13.32
N HIS A 240 11.94 17.77 -12.82
CA HIS A 240 12.83 16.65 -13.06
C HIS A 240 12.23 15.32 -12.60
N GLU A 241 11.68 15.25 -11.38
CA GLU A 241 11.03 14.01 -10.87
C GLU A 241 9.80 13.61 -11.71
N VAL A 242 9.03 14.58 -12.21
CA VAL A 242 7.89 14.31 -13.11
C VAL A 242 8.38 13.79 -14.47
N ILE A 243 9.46 14.35 -15.01
CA ILE A 243 10.08 13.88 -16.27
C ILE A 243 10.60 12.46 -16.12
N LEU A 244 11.33 12.16 -15.03
CA LEU A 244 11.81 10.81 -14.73
C LEU A 244 10.67 9.79 -14.64
N ALA A 245 9.55 10.15 -14.01
CA ALA A 245 8.39 9.26 -13.96
C ALA A 245 7.80 8.99 -15.35
N ARG A 246 7.74 9.99 -16.23
CA ARG A 246 7.28 9.81 -17.61
C ARG A 246 8.23 8.92 -18.44
N GLN A 247 9.55 9.12 -18.31
CA GLN A 247 10.56 8.30 -18.99
C GLN A 247 10.48 6.84 -18.55
N MET A 248 10.39 6.59 -17.25
CA MET A 248 10.22 5.24 -16.71
C MET A 248 9.00 4.52 -17.29
N LEU A 249 7.87 5.22 -17.47
CA LEU A 249 6.66 4.64 -18.09
C LEU A 249 6.85 4.37 -19.58
N GLY A 250 7.57 5.22 -20.31
CA GLY A 250 7.90 5.02 -21.73
C GLY A 250 8.80 3.80 -21.95
N GLU A 251 9.79 3.59 -21.09
CA GLU A 251 10.69 2.43 -21.13
C GLU A 251 10.02 1.09 -20.76
N GLN A 252 8.87 1.11 -20.09
CA GLN A 252 8.09 -0.10 -19.76
C GLN A 252 7.09 -0.48 -20.86
N SER A 253 6.90 0.39 -21.86
CA SER A 253 5.94 0.20 -22.96
C SER A 253 6.58 -0.35 -24.22
N ASP A 254 7.90 -0.45 -24.28
CA ASP A 254 8.71 -1.03 -25.35
C ASP A 254 9.17 -2.46 -24.97
#